data_21ba0a6f6a4641addd5d3fb4f14e11d5
#
_entry.id   21ba0a6f6a4641addd5d3fb4f14e11d5
#
_cell.length_a   1.000
_cell.length_b   1.000
_cell.length_c   1.000
_cell.angle_alpha   90.00
_cell.angle_beta   90.00
_cell.angle_gamma   90.00
#
_symmetry.space_group_name_H-M   'P 1'
#
loop_
_entity.id
_entity.type
_entity.pdbx_description
1 polymer ?
#
loop_
_entity_poly.entity_id
_entity_poly.type
_entity_poly.pdbx_seq_one_letter_code
_entity_poly.pdbx_strand_id
1 'polypeptide(L)'
;LFVVIFSNDIMYRVNIHMIQTGEKKMKKILAILLSASLVMASVTGCSSQTGENQVQSETEGQKAESQAAVPDTQTQTEAAEVEAVKEEPSSAADAGTSGAIKITDAVGREVVLDKPADKIVSGYYITTSMMIALGIEDKLVGIESKAASRPIYGLAAPELLNLPDVGTAREFNLEGCISLEPDLVVLPKRLSEQAETLSGMGIAALVVNPEDTDLLLQTISMIGQAAGAEEQAEKLISYYDTKLEELDKISGEKTEKPSVYIAGTSSVLTAATPAMYQNSVIETAGGVNAASDLTDKGWANISYEQLIAYNPDILVIIPEADFTKEDVMKDGQLAEINAVKNAQVYEMPEDFEAWD
;
A
#
# COMPACT_ATOMS: atom_id res chain seq x y z
N LEU A 1 9.33 4.62 -7.11
CA LEU A 1 9.13 4.28 -8.51
C LEU A 1 7.94 3.35 -8.70
N PHE A 2 7.75 2.40 -7.83
CA PHE A 2 6.54 1.60 -7.68
C PHE A 2 5.32 2.51 -7.57
N VAL A 3 5.43 3.51 -6.73
CA VAL A 3 4.44 4.56 -6.50
C VAL A 3 4.10 5.33 -7.79
N VAL A 4 5.10 5.71 -8.61
CA VAL A 4 4.86 6.42 -9.89
C VAL A 4 4.12 5.53 -10.89
N ILE A 5 4.41 4.23 -10.93
CA ILE A 5 3.75 3.28 -11.83
C ILE A 5 2.27 3.12 -11.45
N PHE A 6 1.99 2.89 -10.16
CA PHE A 6 0.62 2.76 -9.63
C PHE A 6 -0.19 4.06 -9.78
N SER A 7 0.44 5.19 -9.44
CA SER A 7 -0.16 6.53 -9.50
C SER A 7 -0.67 6.90 -10.91
N ASN A 8 0.09 6.60 -11.97
CA ASN A 8 -0.31 6.98 -13.32
C ASN A 8 -1.57 6.24 -13.81
N ASP A 9 -1.75 4.97 -13.45
CA ASP A 9 -2.92 4.20 -13.91
C ASP A 9 -4.17 4.54 -13.08
N ILE A 10 -4.01 4.78 -11.79
CA ILE A 10 -5.11 5.27 -10.93
C ILE A 10 -5.44 6.71 -11.26
N MET A 11 -4.47 7.58 -11.51
CA MET A 11 -4.74 8.95 -11.99
C MET A 11 -5.47 8.94 -13.33
N TYR A 12 -5.20 7.96 -14.20
CA TYR A 12 -5.95 7.77 -15.43
C TYR A 12 -7.40 7.32 -15.15
N ARG A 13 -7.62 6.38 -14.23
CA ARG A 13 -8.96 5.92 -13.82
C ARG A 13 -9.71 6.98 -13.01
N VAL A 14 -9.05 7.68 -12.09
CA VAL A 14 -9.60 8.83 -11.37
C VAL A 14 -10.01 9.94 -12.35
N ASN A 15 -9.20 10.23 -13.37
CA ASN A 15 -9.56 11.18 -14.44
C ASN A 15 -10.78 10.70 -15.25
N ILE A 16 -10.85 9.42 -15.61
CA ILE A 16 -12.02 8.87 -16.31
C ILE A 16 -13.26 8.91 -15.40
N HIS A 17 -13.12 8.53 -14.13
CA HIS A 17 -14.23 8.58 -13.17
C HIS A 17 -14.69 10.02 -12.90
N MET A 18 -13.75 10.98 -12.72
CA MET A 18 -14.08 12.40 -12.57
C MET A 18 -14.71 12.99 -13.83
N ILE A 19 -14.27 12.60 -15.02
CA ILE A 19 -14.90 13.00 -16.28
C ILE A 19 -16.32 12.44 -16.36
N GLN A 20 -16.53 11.15 -16.05
CA GLN A 20 -17.84 10.50 -16.10
C GLN A 20 -18.80 11.01 -15.02
N THR A 21 -18.30 11.24 -13.79
CA THR A 21 -19.11 11.82 -12.70
C THR A 21 -19.35 13.31 -12.90
N GLY A 22 -18.39 14.05 -13.45
CA GLY A 22 -18.53 15.45 -13.86
C GLY A 22 -19.59 15.63 -14.94
N GLU A 23 -19.61 14.76 -15.95
CA GLU A 23 -20.66 14.77 -16.97
C GLU A 23 -22.03 14.41 -16.40
N LYS A 24 -22.14 13.43 -15.51
CA LYS A 24 -23.40 13.07 -14.83
C LYS A 24 -23.87 14.19 -13.91
N LYS A 25 -22.97 14.85 -13.17
CA LYS A 25 -23.29 16.04 -12.36
C LYS A 25 -23.69 17.23 -13.22
N MET A 26 -22.97 17.51 -14.32
CA MET A 26 -23.32 18.58 -15.25
C MET A 26 -24.68 18.34 -15.92
N LYS A 27 -24.98 17.10 -16.32
CA LYS A 27 -26.31 16.73 -16.86
C LYS A 27 -27.41 16.89 -15.81
N LYS A 28 -27.15 16.57 -14.53
CA LYS A 28 -28.11 16.82 -13.43
C LYS A 28 -28.25 18.31 -13.10
N ILE A 29 -27.16 19.07 -13.09
CA ILE A 29 -27.20 20.54 -12.87
C ILE A 29 -27.88 21.23 -14.04
N LEU A 30 -27.66 20.82 -15.28
CA LEU A 30 -28.32 21.34 -16.45
C LEU A 30 -29.83 21.02 -16.43
N ALA A 31 -30.24 19.85 -15.98
CA ALA A 31 -31.64 19.46 -15.79
C ALA A 31 -32.29 20.26 -14.66
N ILE A 32 -31.59 20.57 -13.58
CA ILE A 32 -32.07 21.41 -12.47
C ILE A 32 -32.15 22.88 -12.89
N LEU A 33 -31.20 23.38 -13.68
CA LEU A 33 -31.24 24.75 -14.20
C LEU A 33 -32.36 24.95 -15.24
N LEU A 34 -32.66 23.93 -16.06
CA LEU A 34 -33.79 23.97 -16.97
C LEU A 34 -35.16 23.89 -16.25
N SER A 35 -35.23 23.28 -15.06
CA SER A 35 -36.45 23.24 -14.25
C SER A 35 -36.61 24.45 -13.35
N ALA A 36 -35.53 25.16 -12.98
CA ALA A 36 -35.55 26.36 -12.14
C ALA A 36 -35.89 27.64 -12.91
N SER A 37 -35.84 27.66 -14.23
CA SER A 37 -36.21 28.82 -15.05
C SER A 37 -37.73 28.99 -15.24
N LEU A 38 -38.55 28.13 -14.64
CA LEU A 38 -40.00 28.22 -14.74
C LEU A 38 -40.72 28.72 -13.45
N VAL A 39 -39.95 29.02 -12.37
CA VAL A 39 -40.50 29.51 -11.11
C VAL A 39 -39.58 30.59 -10.54
N MET A 40 -39.61 31.78 -11.12
CA MET A 40 -39.20 33.01 -10.45
C MET A 40 -40.13 34.15 -10.76
N ALA A 41 -41.18 34.21 -9.97
CA ALA A 41 -41.83 35.46 -9.64
C ALA A 41 -42.19 35.42 -8.14
N SER A 42 -41.74 36.51 -7.45
CA SER A 42 -42.11 36.92 -6.09
C SER A 42 -41.33 36.33 -4.92
N VAL A 43 -40.59 37.10 -4.21
CA VAL A 43 -40.78 37.81 -2.96
C VAL A 43 -39.43 38.22 -2.34
N THR A 44 -39.28 39.53 -2.22
CA THR A 44 -38.33 40.28 -1.39
C THR A 44 -38.62 40.13 0.11
N GLY A 45 -37.55 40.12 0.94
CA GLY A 45 -37.72 40.35 2.39
C GLY A 45 -36.50 40.10 3.27
N CYS A 46 -35.78 41.13 3.56
CA CYS A 46 -34.96 41.57 4.70
C CYS A 46 -34.59 40.66 5.89
N SER A 47 -33.32 40.84 6.32
CA SER A 47 -32.84 41.31 7.65
C SER A 47 -32.08 40.32 8.52
N SER A 48 -30.78 40.58 8.63
CA SER A 48 -29.84 40.84 9.78
C SER A 48 -29.97 40.07 11.11
N GLN A 49 -28.92 39.52 11.64
CA GLN A 49 -28.07 39.96 12.75
C GLN A 49 -27.31 38.79 13.44
N THR A 50 -26.01 38.99 13.51
CA THR A 50 -25.03 38.86 14.62
C THR A 50 -25.25 37.91 15.80
N GLY A 51 -24.16 37.20 16.17
CA GLY A 51 -23.96 36.65 17.50
C GLY A 51 -22.68 35.79 17.62
N GLU A 52 -21.57 36.44 18.00
CA GLU A 52 -20.37 35.82 18.56
C GLU A 52 -20.68 35.12 19.86
N ASN A 53 -20.01 34.03 20.18
CA ASN A 53 -19.46 33.78 21.51
C ASN A 53 -18.35 32.72 21.50
N GLN A 54 -17.21 33.15 21.99
CA GLN A 54 -16.09 32.36 22.50
C GLN A 54 -16.43 31.78 23.89
N VAL A 55 -15.73 30.70 24.28
CA VAL A 55 -15.13 30.39 25.59
C VAL A 55 -14.39 29.04 25.48
N GLN A 56 -13.07 29.03 25.49
CA GLN A 56 -12.05 28.67 26.49
C GLN A 56 -12.23 27.32 27.20
N SER A 57 -11.25 26.46 26.94
CA SER A 57 -10.13 25.87 27.73
C SER A 57 -10.53 25.02 28.95
N GLU A 58 -9.91 23.84 29.06
CA GLU A 58 -8.98 23.51 30.14
C GLU A 58 -8.41 22.07 30.01
N THR A 59 -7.20 21.97 30.37
CA THR A 59 -6.14 21.00 30.55
C THR A 59 -6.43 19.99 31.67
N GLU A 60 -5.85 18.78 31.51
CA GLU A 60 -5.20 17.91 32.53
C GLU A 60 -5.16 16.49 31.93
N GLY A 61 -4.10 15.78 31.71
CA GLY A 61 -2.92 15.53 32.51
C GLY A 61 -3.05 14.24 33.32
N GLN A 62 -2.64 13.07 32.76
CA GLN A 62 -2.13 12.02 33.65
C GLN A 62 -1.29 10.97 32.89
N LYS A 63 -0.11 10.79 33.43
CA LYS A 63 0.99 9.89 33.14
C LYS A 63 0.78 8.59 33.92
N ALA A 64 1.01 7.43 33.32
CA ALA A 64 1.33 6.22 34.06
C ALA A 64 2.25 5.30 33.25
N GLU A 65 3.45 5.14 33.76
CA GLU A 65 4.42 4.10 33.42
C GLU A 65 3.93 2.73 33.87
N SER A 66 4.23 1.67 33.12
CA SER A 66 4.56 0.38 33.72
C SER A 66 5.41 -0.46 32.74
N GLN A 67 6.61 -0.74 33.19
CA GLN A 67 7.53 -1.76 32.64
C GLN A 67 7.07 -3.15 33.06
N ALA A 68 7.24 -4.13 32.20
CA ALA A 68 7.52 -5.49 32.65
C ALA A 68 8.18 -6.32 31.50
N ALA A 69 9.17 -7.05 31.93
CA ALA A 69 10.25 -7.72 31.27
C ALA A 69 9.86 -9.02 30.55
N VAL A 70 10.76 -9.39 29.61
CA VAL A 70 10.89 -10.62 28.82
C VAL A 70 11.23 -11.83 29.73
N PRO A 71 10.94 -13.06 29.28
CA PRO A 71 12.03 -14.02 29.23
C PRO A 71 12.17 -14.76 27.89
N ASP A 72 13.42 -14.89 27.53
CA ASP A 72 14.05 -15.73 26.54
C ASP A 72 13.65 -17.21 26.65
N THR A 73 13.38 -17.87 25.53
CA THR A 73 13.55 -19.32 25.42
C THR A 73 14.03 -19.66 24.02
N GLN A 74 15.29 -20.01 23.94
CA GLN A 74 15.91 -20.64 22.77
C GLN A 74 15.38 -22.07 22.60
N THR A 75 15.01 -22.43 21.39
CA THR A 75 14.98 -23.81 20.94
C THR A 75 15.56 -23.91 19.54
N GLN A 76 16.71 -24.56 19.46
CA GLN A 76 17.34 -25.01 18.22
C GLN A 76 16.48 -26.11 17.61
N THR A 77 16.33 -26.09 16.29
CA THR A 77 16.04 -27.29 15.50
C THR A 77 16.67 -27.19 14.12
N GLU A 78 17.39 -28.17 13.86
CA GLU A 78 18.14 -28.75 12.76
C GLU A 78 17.65 -28.45 11.33
N ALA A 79 18.64 -28.18 10.46
CA ALA A 79 18.49 -28.05 9.02
C ALA A 79 18.16 -29.39 8.36
N ALA A 80 17.17 -29.39 7.48
CA ALA A 80 17.00 -30.44 6.47
C ALA A 80 17.03 -29.79 5.08
N GLU A 81 18.03 -30.17 4.34
CA GLU A 81 18.31 -29.88 2.94
C GLU A 81 17.25 -30.56 2.06
N VAL A 82 16.57 -29.82 1.21
CA VAL A 82 15.67 -30.39 0.19
C VAL A 82 16.05 -29.80 -1.18
N GLU A 83 16.45 -30.70 -2.07
CA GLU A 83 16.85 -30.44 -3.46
C GLU A 83 15.72 -29.76 -4.26
N ALA A 84 16.13 -28.77 -5.06
CA ALA A 84 15.28 -28.07 -6.01
C ALA A 84 14.96 -28.95 -7.22
N VAL A 85 13.69 -29.28 -7.39
CA VAL A 85 13.15 -29.80 -8.65
C VAL A 85 12.61 -28.61 -9.46
N LYS A 86 13.20 -28.40 -10.61
CA LYS A 86 12.84 -27.39 -11.60
C LYS A 86 11.77 -28.01 -12.50
N GLU A 87 10.51 -27.59 -12.36
CA GLU A 87 9.44 -27.85 -13.34
C GLU A 87 9.10 -26.59 -14.11
N GLU A 88 9.17 -26.68 -15.42
CA GLU A 88 8.77 -25.61 -16.36
C GLU A 88 7.23 -25.45 -16.38
N PRO A 89 6.70 -24.23 -16.56
CA PRO A 89 5.27 -24.03 -16.66
C PRO A 89 4.75 -24.44 -18.04
N SER A 90 3.94 -25.50 -18.07
CA SER A 90 3.17 -25.90 -19.23
C SER A 90 1.98 -24.95 -19.40
N SER A 91 2.00 -24.16 -20.47
CA SER A 91 0.86 -23.42 -21.00
C SER A 91 -0.18 -24.40 -21.54
N ALA A 92 -1.39 -24.38 -20.99
CA ALA A 92 -2.59 -24.84 -21.70
C ALA A 92 -3.77 -23.99 -21.25
N ALA A 93 -4.18 -23.08 -22.15
CA ALA A 93 -5.50 -22.48 -22.09
C ALA A 93 -6.55 -23.57 -22.38
N ASP A 94 -7.42 -23.85 -21.42
CA ASP A 94 -8.64 -24.60 -21.68
C ASP A 94 -9.84 -23.77 -21.19
N ALA A 95 -10.68 -23.38 -22.16
CA ALA A 95 -11.90 -22.66 -21.94
C ALA A 95 -13.01 -23.68 -21.61
N GLY A 96 -13.59 -23.57 -20.41
CA GLY A 96 -14.94 -24.07 -20.16
C GLY A 96 -15.07 -25.41 -19.44
N THR A 97 -14.86 -25.39 -18.12
CA THR A 97 -15.61 -26.22 -17.18
C THR A 97 -15.61 -25.46 -15.82
N SER A 98 -16.78 -25.26 -15.22
CA SER A 98 -16.95 -24.68 -13.88
C SER A 98 -16.30 -25.61 -12.84
N GLY A 99 -14.99 -25.55 -12.74
CA GLY A 99 -14.19 -26.21 -11.72
C GLY A 99 -13.88 -25.21 -10.61
N ALA A 100 -13.75 -25.70 -9.37
CA ALA A 100 -13.35 -24.88 -8.22
C ALA A 100 -12.05 -24.15 -8.52
N ILE A 101 -11.98 -22.87 -8.16
CA ILE A 101 -10.78 -22.04 -8.24
C ILE A 101 -9.84 -22.46 -7.13
N LYS A 102 -8.61 -22.84 -7.48
CA LYS A 102 -7.58 -23.28 -6.54
C LYS A 102 -6.38 -22.33 -6.61
N ILE A 103 -6.05 -21.74 -5.49
CA ILE A 103 -4.97 -20.75 -5.38
C ILE A 103 -4.03 -21.19 -4.26
N THR A 104 -2.73 -21.27 -4.55
CA THR A 104 -1.73 -21.43 -3.49
C THR A 104 -1.34 -20.04 -2.98
N ASP A 105 -1.57 -19.78 -1.70
CA ASP A 105 -1.31 -18.48 -1.10
C ASP A 105 0.17 -18.28 -0.72
N ALA A 106 0.52 -17.08 -0.24
CA ALA A 106 1.90 -16.69 0.06
C ALA A 106 2.55 -17.49 1.22
N VAL A 107 1.80 -18.33 1.93
CA VAL A 107 2.31 -19.23 2.98
C VAL A 107 2.14 -20.70 2.62
N GLY A 108 1.83 -20.99 1.35
CA GLY A 108 1.77 -22.35 0.79
C GLY A 108 0.48 -23.11 1.07
N ARG A 109 -0.61 -22.44 1.51
CA ARG A 109 -1.91 -23.09 1.72
C ARG A 109 -2.71 -23.10 0.41
N GLU A 110 -3.43 -24.19 0.15
CA GLU A 110 -4.42 -24.23 -0.94
C GLU A 110 -5.71 -23.53 -0.48
N VAL A 111 -6.09 -22.46 -1.14
CA VAL A 111 -7.37 -21.76 -0.98
C VAL A 111 -8.29 -22.20 -2.10
N VAL A 112 -9.48 -22.67 -1.78
CA VAL A 112 -10.44 -23.19 -2.75
C VAL A 112 -11.71 -22.35 -2.71
N LEU A 113 -12.15 -21.90 -3.87
CA LEU A 113 -13.41 -21.18 -4.07
C LEU A 113 -14.25 -21.93 -5.12
N ASP A 114 -15.51 -22.16 -4.86
CA ASP A 114 -16.43 -22.84 -5.80
C ASP A 114 -16.76 -21.93 -7.01
N LYS A 115 -16.67 -20.63 -6.83
CA LYS A 115 -16.90 -19.58 -7.82
C LYS A 115 -16.06 -18.34 -7.46
N PRO A 116 -15.87 -17.38 -8.38
CA PRO A 116 -15.27 -16.10 -8.04
C PRO A 116 -15.99 -15.40 -6.87
N ALA A 117 -15.21 -14.82 -5.97
CA ALA A 117 -15.72 -14.10 -4.82
C ALA A 117 -16.45 -12.81 -5.24
N ASP A 118 -17.62 -12.58 -4.63
CA ASP A 118 -18.43 -11.38 -4.83
C ASP A 118 -18.51 -10.51 -3.56
N LYS A 119 -18.23 -11.11 -2.39
CA LYS A 119 -18.16 -10.42 -1.10
C LYS A 119 -16.75 -10.58 -0.54
N ILE A 120 -15.93 -9.58 -0.66
CA ILE A 120 -14.52 -9.64 -0.26
C ILE A 120 -14.29 -8.73 0.94
N VAL A 121 -13.57 -9.23 1.95
CA VAL A 121 -13.00 -8.42 3.02
C VAL A 121 -11.51 -8.26 2.77
N SER A 122 -11.02 -7.03 2.75
CA SER A 122 -9.59 -6.72 2.71
C SER A 122 -9.12 -6.27 4.08
N GLY A 123 -8.25 -7.06 4.72
CA GLY A 123 -7.61 -6.71 6.00
C GLY A 123 -6.22 -6.05 5.82
N TYR A 124 -5.91 -5.57 4.61
CA TYR A 124 -4.61 -5.01 4.29
C TYR A 124 -4.72 -3.92 3.24
N TYR A 125 -4.19 -2.73 3.55
CA TYR A 125 -4.32 -1.55 2.69
C TYR A 125 -3.73 -1.74 1.29
N ILE A 126 -2.62 -2.48 1.14
CA ILE A 126 -2.04 -2.76 -0.17
C ILE A 126 -3.03 -3.55 -1.03
N THR A 127 -3.72 -4.54 -0.46
CA THR A 127 -4.71 -5.32 -1.21
C THR A 127 -5.98 -4.54 -1.51
N THR A 128 -6.41 -3.64 -0.63
CA THR A 128 -7.51 -2.71 -0.91
C THR A 128 -7.15 -1.81 -2.10
N SER A 129 -5.94 -1.25 -2.11
CA SER A 129 -5.44 -0.44 -3.23
C SER A 129 -5.35 -1.26 -4.54
N MET A 130 -4.89 -2.52 -4.48
CA MET A 130 -4.89 -3.42 -5.65
C MET A 130 -6.31 -3.67 -6.19
N MET A 131 -7.30 -3.87 -5.31
CA MET A 131 -8.69 -4.08 -5.72
C MET A 131 -9.28 -2.86 -6.39
N ILE A 132 -8.93 -1.65 -5.93
CA ILE A 132 -9.24 -0.39 -6.62
C ILE A 132 -8.57 -0.37 -8.02
N ALA A 133 -7.30 -0.71 -8.12
CA ALA A 133 -6.58 -0.73 -9.39
C ALA A 133 -7.14 -1.77 -10.38
N LEU A 134 -7.61 -2.91 -9.87
CA LEU A 134 -8.29 -3.94 -10.66
C LEU A 134 -9.73 -3.54 -11.05
N GLY A 135 -10.31 -2.51 -10.43
CA GLY A 135 -11.71 -2.07 -10.65
C GLY A 135 -12.72 -3.06 -10.10
N ILE A 136 -12.43 -3.66 -8.96
CA ILE A 136 -13.28 -4.61 -8.22
C ILE A 136 -13.60 -4.11 -6.81
N GLU A 137 -13.46 -2.82 -6.56
CA GLU A 137 -13.78 -2.17 -5.29
C GLU A 137 -15.24 -2.35 -4.88
N ASP A 138 -16.12 -2.53 -5.83
CA ASP A 138 -17.56 -2.81 -5.61
C ASP A 138 -17.85 -4.17 -4.96
N LYS A 139 -16.88 -5.08 -4.99
CA LYS A 139 -16.94 -6.38 -4.30
C LYS A 139 -16.52 -6.31 -2.83
N LEU A 140 -15.95 -5.19 -2.39
CA LEU A 140 -15.54 -5.02 -1.00
C LEU A 140 -16.75 -4.81 -0.08
N VAL A 141 -16.83 -5.60 0.99
CA VAL A 141 -17.86 -5.50 2.03
C VAL A 141 -17.29 -5.09 3.39
N GLY A 142 -15.96 -5.05 3.54
CA GLY A 142 -15.25 -4.57 4.71
C GLY A 142 -13.78 -4.35 4.37
N ILE A 143 -13.16 -3.35 4.99
CA ILE A 143 -11.77 -2.97 4.74
C ILE A 143 -10.99 -2.76 6.04
N GLU A 144 -9.67 -2.68 5.94
CA GLU A 144 -8.78 -2.37 7.05
C GLU A 144 -9.07 -1.01 7.67
N SER A 145 -8.65 -0.85 8.94
CA SER A 145 -8.76 0.42 9.66
C SER A 145 -7.98 1.56 9.00
N LYS A 146 -8.37 2.79 9.34
CA LYS A 146 -7.75 4.03 8.89
C LYS A 146 -7.95 4.35 7.40
N ALA A 147 -8.95 3.79 6.76
CA ALA A 147 -9.29 4.07 5.37
C ALA A 147 -9.39 5.58 5.06
N ALA A 148 -9.96 6.37 5.99
CA ALA A 148 -10.10 7.82 5.84
C ALA A 148 -8.76 8.59 5.84
N SER A 149 -7.67 8.00 6.35
CA SER A 149 -6.34 8.59 6.30
C SER A 149 -5.60 8.33 4.98
N ARG A 150 -6.25 7.61 4.03
CA ARG A 150 -5.67 7.29 2.72
C ARG A 150 -6.34 8.12 1.64
N PRO A 151 -5.69 9.20 1.15
CA PRO A 151 -6.28 10.11 0.17
C PRO A 151 -6.80 9.41 -1.08
N ILE A 152 -6.10 8.36 -1.53
CA ILE A 152 -6.45 7.61 -2.74
C ILE A 152 -7.83 6.94 -2.66
N TYR A 153 -8.26 6.46 -1.47
CA TYR A 153 -9.59 5.88 -1.32
C TYR A 153 -10.67 6.92 -1.56
N GLY A 154 -10.51 8.12 -0.97
CA GLY A 154 -11.44 9.23 -1.19
C GLY A 154 -11.48 9.72 -2.64
N LEU A 155 -10.38 9.61 -3.38
CA LEU A 155 -10.27 10.04 -4.77
C LEU A 155 -10.79 9.00 -5.76
N ALA A 156 -10.42 7.74 -5.59
CA ALA A 156 -10.68 6.67 -6.55
C ALA A 156 -11.97 5.88 -6.24
N ALA A 157 -12.24 5.61 -4.96
CA ALA A 157 -13.34 4.76 -4.50
C ALA A 157 -13.95 5.30 -3.18
N PRO A 158 -14.56 6.51 -3.19
CA PRO A 158 -15.03 7.17 -1.97
C PRO A 158 -16.09 6.37 -1.20
N GLU A 159 -16.79 5.44 -1.83
CA GLU A 159 -17.74 4.51 -1.22
C GLU A 159 -17.09 3.61 -0.19
N LEU A 160 -15.80 3.27 -0.35
CA LEU A 160 -15.06 2.43 0.60
C LEU A 160 -14.96 3.06 1.99
N LEU A 161 -14.98 4.38 2.09
CA LEU A 161 -14.94 5.11 3.36
C LEU A 161 -16.17 4.87 4.25
N ASN A 162 -17.23 4.27 3.69
CA ASN A 162 -18.45 3.93 4.41
C ASN A 162 -18.54 2.44 4.77
N LEU A 163 -17.56 1.63 4.36
CA LEU A 163 -17.54 0.21 4.67
C LEU A 163 -17.17 -0.05 6.14
N PRO A 164 -17.63 -1.18 6.70
CA PRO A 164 -17.20 -1.64 8.01
C PRO A 164 -15.70 -1.81 8.11
N ASP A 165 -15.15 -1.38 9.23
CA ASP A 165 -13.75 -1.52 9.63
C ASP A 165 -13.51 -2.90 10.24
N VAL A 166 -12.57 -3.67 9.69
CA VAL A 166 -12.18 -5.00 10.19
C VAL A 166 -10.87 -4.97 10.99
N GLY A 167 -10.42 -3.81 11.43
CA GLY A 167 -9.23 -3.67 12.27
C GLY A 167 -7.93 -3.50 11.46
N THR A 168 -6.82 -3.66 12.16
CA THR A 168 -5.47 -3.54 11.61
C THR A 168 -4.77 -4.90 11.56
N ALA A 169 -3.59 -4.97 10.91
CA ALA A 169 -2.73 -6.15 10.95
C ALA A 169 -2.17 -6.48 12.37
N ARG A 170 -2.39 -5.63 13.37
CA ARG A 170 -2.05 -5.90 14.78
C ARG A 170 -3.26 -6.25 15.63
N GLU A 171 -4.41 -5.68 15.30
CA GLU A 171 -5.68 -5.80 16.04
C GLU A 171 -6.80 -6.07 15.04
N PHE A 172 -6.77 -7.27 14.45
CA PHE A 172 -7.77 -7.69 13.47
C PHE A 172 -9.08 -8.09 14.16
N ASN A 173 -10.18 -7.49 13.72
CA ASN A 173 -11.51 -7.76 14.23
C ASN A 173 -12.13 -8.98 13.53
N LEU A 174 -11.76 -10.17 14.00
CA LEU A 174 -12.21 -11.44 13.44
C LEU A 174 -13.75 -11.59 13.48
N GLU A 175 -14.38 -11.22 14.59
CA GLU A 175 -15.86 -11.31 14.76
C GLU A 175 -16.58 -10.35 13.81
N GLY A 176 -16.08 -9.11 13.71
CA GLY A 176 -16.60 -8.12 12.77
C GLY A 176 -16.46 -8.61 11.32
N CYS A 177 -15.32 -9.19 10.95
CA CYS A 177 -15.09 -9.76 9.63
C CYS A 177 -16.09 -10.89 9.32
N ILE A 178 -16.27 -11.86 10.24
CA ILE A 178 -17.21 -12.99 10.06
C ILE A 178 -18.65 -12.50 9.91
N SER A 179 -19.04 -11.45 10.64
CA SER A 179 -20.40 -10.90 10.58
C SER A 179 -20.79 -10.28 9.23
N LEU A 180 -19.81 -10.00 8.37
CA LEU A 180 -20.02 -9.51 7.01
C LEU A 180 -20.35 -10.65 6.02
N GLU A 181 -20.26 -11.90 6.45
CA GLU A 181 -20.49 -13.10 5.64
C GLU A 181 -19.70 -13.06 4.30
N PRO A 182 -18.36 -12.88 4.35
CA PRO A 182 -17.56 -12.78 3.14
C PRO A 182 -17.41 -14.12 2.42
N ASP A 183 -17.33 -14.08 1.09
CA ASP A 183 -16.91 -15.22 0.26
C ASP A 183 -15.39 -15.44 0.33
N LEU A 184 -14.64 -14.32 0.52
CA LEU A 184 -13.19 -14.30 0.58
C LEU A 184 -12.70 -13.24 1.58
N VAL A 185 -11.68 -13.58 2.36
CA VAL A 185 -10.94 -12.62 3.18
C VAL A 185 -9.47 -12.58 2.71
N VAL A 186 -8.94 -11.41 2.40
CA VAL A 186 -7.55 -11.24 1.99
C VAL A 186 -6.76 -10.59 3.11
N LEU A 187 -5.70 -11.24 3.56
CA LEU A 187 -4.94 -10.87 4.76
C LEU A 187 -3.44 -10.82 4.50
N PRO A 188 -2.68 -9.92 5.15
CA PRO A 188 -1.23 -9.94 5.10
C PRO A 188 -0.67 -11.16 5.84
N LYS A 189 0.53 -11.59 5.49
CA LYS A 189 1.25 -12.73 6.10
C LYS A 189 1.26 -12.71 7.64
N ARG A 190 1.27 -11.51 8.25
CA ARG A 190 1.21 -11.35 9.71
C ARG A 190 -0.07 -11.93 10.34
N LEU A 191 -1.15 -12.02 9.58
CA LEU A 191 -2.45 -12.52 10.02
C LEU A 191 -2.72 -13.96 9.56
N SER A 192 -1.69 -14.79 9.35
CA SER A 192 -1.83 -16.18 8.90
C SER A 192 -2.64 -17.03 9.88
N GLU A 193 -2.52 -16.82 11.18
CA GLU A 193 -3.32 -17.55 12.21
C GLU A 193 -4.81 -17.22 12.10
N GLN A 194 -5.15 -15.96 11.81
CA GLN A 194 -6.53 -15.54 11.59
C GLN A 194 -7.08 -16.16 10.29
N ALA A 195 -6.24 -16.23 9.25
CA ALA A 195 -6.61 -16.90 8.01
C ALA A 195 -6.87 -18.40 8.19
N GLU A 196 -6.08 -19.10 9.03
CA GLU A 196 -6.33 -20.50 9.40
C GLU A 196 -7.64 -20.65 10.17
N THR A 197 -7.92 -19.74 11.09
CA THR A 197 -9.18 -19.73 11.86
C THR A 197 -10.38 -19.55 10.94
N LEU A 198 -10.35 -18.59 10.02
CA LEU A 198 -11.40 -18.35 9.02
C LEU A 198 -11.61 -19.58 8.14
N SER A 199 -10.51 -20.18 7.64
CA SER A 199 -10.58 -21.41 6.83
C SER A 199 -11.19 -22.58 7.60
N GLY A 200 -10.86 -22.72 8.89
CA GLY A 200 -11.47 -23.73 9.79
C GLY A 200 -12.97 -23.53 10.00
N MET A 201 -13.48 -22.33 9.77
CA MET A 201 -14.90 -21.97 9.82
C MET A 201 -15.59 -22.06 8.45
N GLY A 202 -14.87 -22.47 7.41
CA GLY A 202 -15.40 -22.59 6.05
C GLY A 202 -15.41 -21.28 5.25
N ILE A 203 -14.72 -20.24 5.72
CA ILE A 203 -14.56 -18.98 5.01
C ILE A 203 -13.21 -19.00 4.28
N ALA A 204 -13.20 -18.82 2.96
CA ALA A 204 -11.96 -18.77 2.21
C ALA A 204 -11.11 -17.56 2.67
N ALA A 205 -9.83 -17.82 2.98
CA ALA A 205 -8.91 -16.79 3.44
C ALA A 205 -7.58 -16.91 2.69
N LEU A 206 -7.24 -15.87 1.93
CA LEU A 206 -6.04 -15.75 1.11
C LEU A 206 -4.99 -14.93 1.84
N VAL A 207 -3.85 -15.53 2.15
CA VAL A 207 -2.70 -14.81 2.72
C VAL A 207 -1.78 -14.31 1.62
N VAL A 208 -1.41 -13.04 1.70
CA VAL A 208 -0.55 -12.37 0.71
C VAL A 208 0.70 -11.78 1.37
N ASN A 209 1.75 -11.59 0.57
CA ASN A 209 3.02 -11.02 1.04
C ASN A 209 3.70 -10.19 -0.07
N PRO A 210 3.14 -9.05 -0.47
CA PRO A 210 3.63 -8.22 -1.57
C PRO A 210 4.86 -7.37 -1.17
N GLU A 211 5.93 -8.00 -0.67
CA GLU A 211 7.12 -7.33 -0.11
C GLU A 211 8.19 -7.01 -1.17
N ASP A 212 8.04 -7.51 -2.39
CA ASP A 212 8.88 -7.19 -3.55
C ASP A 212 8.05 -7.20 -4.83
N THR A 213 8.68 -6.87 -5.96
CA THR A 213 7.99 -6.78 -7.25
C THR A 213 7.36 -8.10 -7.67
N ASP A 214 8.07 -9.20 -7.57
CA ASP A 214 7.57 -10.51 -8.00
C ASP A 214 6.39 -10.96 -7.14
N LEU A 215 6.51 -10.80 -5.81
CA LEU A 215 5.45 -11.11 -4.86
C LEU A 215 4.23 -10.18 -5.02
N LEU A 216 4.46 -8.92 -5.42
CA LEU A 216 3.38 -8.00 -5.76
C LEU A 216 2.60 -8.48 -6.98
N LEU A 217 3.29 -8.83 -8.07
CA LEU A 217 2.66 -9.32 -9.30
C LEU A 217 1.93 -10.65 -9.07
N GLN A 218 2.50 -11.55 -8.26
CA GLN A 218 1.82 -12.77 -7.82
C GLN A 218 0.56 -12.45 -7.00
N THR A 219 0.62 -11.46 -6.11
CA THR A 219 -0.55 -11.05 -5.32
C THR A 219 -1.67 -10.50 -6.22
N ILE A 220 -1.33 -9.69 -7.22
CA ILE A 220 -2.29 -9.18 -8.22
C ILE A 220 -2.94 -10.36 -8.96
N SER A 221 -2.16 -11.34 -9.40
CA SER A 221 -2.66 -12.54 -10.07
C SER A 221 -3.59 -13.35 -9.17
N MET A 222 -3.20 -13.60 -7.91
CA MET A 222 -4.02 -14.35 -6.94
C MET A 222 -5.36 -13.66 -6.67
N ILE A 223 -5.37 -12.34 -6.49
CA ILE A 223 -6.60 -11.56 -6.28
C ILE A 223 -7.46 -11.59 -7.54
N GLY A 224 -6.87 -11.42 -8.72
CA GLY A 224 -7.58 -11.53 -10.00
C GLY A 224 -8.28 -12.86 -10.17
N GLN A 225 -7.60 -13.98 -9.93
CA GLN A 225 -8.17 -15.32 -9.98
C GLN A 225 -9.30 -15.51 -8.94
N ALA A 226 -9.07 -15.08 -7.70
CA ALA A 226 -10.05 -15.25 -6.63
C ALA A 226 -11.33 -14.44 -6.88
N ALA A 227 -11.24 -13.28 -7.49
CA ALA A 227 -12.34 -12.34 -7.73
C ALA A 227 -12.95 -12.47 -9.14
N GLY A 228 -12.40 -13.33 -10.05
CA GLY A 228 -12.83 -13.42 -11.44
C GLY A 228 -12.50 -12.15 -12.25
N ALA A 229 -11.34 -11.59 -11.98
CA ALA A 229 -10.82 -10.36 -12.61
C ALA A 229 -9.46 -10.62 -13.29
N GLU A 230 -9.29 -11.82 -13.88
CA GLU A 230 -8.03 -12.27 -14.46
C GLU A 230 -7.56 -11.34 -15.59
N GLU A 231 -8.49 -10.90 -16.46
CA GLU A 231 -8.17 -9.99 -17.55
C GLU A 231 -7.63 -8.63 -17.05
N GLN A 232 -8.21 -8.10 -15.97
CA GLN A 232 -7.76 -6.87 -15.34
C GLN A 232 -6.40 -7.06 -14.67
N ALA A 233 -6.20 -8.21 -14.01
CA ALA A 233 -4.93 -8.58 -13.40
C ALA A 233 -3.82 -8.69 -14.45
N GLU A 234 -4.06 -9.38 -15.56
CA GLU A 234 -3.10 -9.50 -16.66
C GLU A 234 -2.73 -8.14 -17.26
N LYS A 235 -3.70 -7.24 -17.43
CA LYS A 235 -3.44 -5.88 -17.91
C LYS A 235 -2.57 -5.09 -16.94
N LEU A 236 -2.85 -5.18 -15.64
CA LEU A 236 -2.08 -4.51 -14.61
C LEU A 236 -0.66 -5.07 -14.54
N ILE A 237 -0.49 -6.39 -14.55
CA ILE A 237 0.82 -7.07 -14.58
C ILE A 237 1.61 -6.64 -15.81
N SER A 238 1.01 -6.70 -17.01
CA SER A 238 1.68 -6.28 -18.25
C SER A 238 2.10 -4.81 -18.24
N TYR A 239 1.34 -3.95 -17.57
CA TYR A 239 1.73 -2.56 -17.38
C TYR A 239 2.98 -2.45 -16.49
N TYR A 240 3.03 -3.19 -15.38
CA TYR A 240 4.23 -3.27 -14.52
C TYR A 240 5.44 -3.78 -15.29
N ASP A 241 5.31 -4.90 -16.00
CA ASP A 241 6.38 -5.48 -16.80
C ASP A 241 6.95 -4.47 -17.80
N THR A 242 6.06 -3.75 -18.52
CA THR A 242 6.47 -2.71 -19.46
C THR A 242 7.26 -1.59 -18.78
N LYS A 243 6.82 -1.16 -17.58
CA LYS A 243 7.51 -0.11 -16.83
C LYS A 243 8.84 -0.57 -16.25
N LEU A 244 8.92 -1.80 -15.80
CA LEU A 244 10.18 -2.40 -15.34
C LEU A 244 11.19 -2.51 -16.49
N GLU A 245 10.75 -2.94 -17.69
CA GLU A 245 11.60 -2.96 -18.88
C GLU A 245 12.09 -1.56 -19.30
N GLU A 246 11.23 -0.53 -19.21
CA GLU A 246 11.62 0.86 -19.48
C GLU A 246 12.73 1.31 -18.51
N LEU A 247 12.63 0.92 -17.26
CA LEU A 247 13.60 1.26 -16.22
C LEU A 247 14.91 0.50 -16.39
N ASP A 248 14.85 -0.78 -16.72
CA ASP A 248 16.03 -1.60 -17.01
C ASP A 248 16.82 -1.01 -18.19
N LYS A 249 16.15 -0.49 -19.20
CA LYS A 249 16.80 0.21 -20.33
C LYS A 249 17.53 1.46 -19.84
N ILE A 250 16.90 2.27 -18.97
CA ILE A 250 17.48 3.50 -18.44
C ILE A 250 18.65 3.21 -17.50
N SER A 251 18.50 2.21 -16.62
CA SER A 251 19.51 1.83 -15.62
C SER A 251 20.66 1.04 -16.22
N GLY A 252 20.39 0.15 -17.20
CA GLY A 252 21.36 -0.71 -17.86
C GLY A 252 22.36 0.02 -18.75
N GLU A 253 22.05 1.25 -19.19
CA GLU A 253 22.97 2.13 -19.94
C GLU A 253 24.05 2.75 -19.04
N LYS A 254 23.90 2.69 -17.71
CA LYS A 254 24.85 3.27 -16.75
C LYS A 254 25.88 2.26 -16.29
N THR A 255 27.15 2.58 -16.45
CA THR A 255 28.29 1.75 -16.01
C THR A 255 28.56 1.83 -14.52
N GLU A 256 28.09 2.90 -13.86
CA GLU A 256 28.25 3.13 -12.41
C GLU A 256 26.86 3.25 -11.76
N LYS A 257 26.61 2.45 -10.74
CA LYS A 257 25.40 2.48 -9.96
C LYS A 257 25.60 3.40 -8.75
N PRO A 258 24.77 4.46 -8.57
CA PRO A 258 24.90 5.34 -7.41
C PRO A 258 24.57 4.57 -6.12
N SER A 259 25.27 4.92 -5.05
CA SER A 259 24.96 4.49 -3.69
C SER A 259 23.79 5.31 -3.17
N VAL A 260 22.68 4.65 -2.80
CA VAL A 260 21.44 5.29 -2.38
C VAL A 260 21.13 4.92 -0.93
N TYR A 261 20.82 5.92 -0.11
CA TYR A 261 20.36 5.74 1.26
C TYR A 261 18.91 6.22 1.36
N ILE A 262 18.00 5.34 1.79
CA ILE A 262 16.61 5.73 2.11
C ILE A 262 16.50 5.87 3.62
N ALA A 263 16.13 7.07 4.05
CA ALA A 263 15.94 7.42 5.44
C ALA A 263 14.47 7.25 5.88
N GLY A 264 14.28 6.62 7.04
CA GLY A 264 12.96 6.26 7.58
C GLY A 264 12.29 7.38 8.39
N THR A 265 11.21 7.03 9.08
CA THR A 265 10.25 7.98 9.67
C THR A 265 10.82 8.86 10.76
N SER A 266 11.52 8.31 11.75
CA SER A 266 11.83 9.03 13.00
C SER A 266 13.10 9.87 12.94
N SER A 267 14.02 9.57 12.03
CA SER A 267 15.32 10.22 11.93
C SER A 267 16.03 9.87 10.63
N VAL A 268 16.89 10.77 10.16
CA VAL A 268 17.85 10.48 9.08
C VAL A 268 18.77 9.28 9.39
N LEU A 269 18.90 8.91 10.66
CA LEU A 269 19.67 7.74 11.12
C LEU A 269 18.86 6.43 11.12
N THR A 270 17.62 6.42 10.62
CA THR A 270 16.84 5.21 10.45
C THR A 270 16.96 4.76 9.00
N ALA A 271 17.65 3.65 8.77
CA ALA A 271 18.02 3.14 7.45
C ALA A 271 17.05 2.07 6.94
N ALA A 272 16.72 2.12 5.67
CA ALA A 272 16.08 1.00 4.97
C ALA A 272 17.08 -0.14 4.75
N THR A 273 16.75 -1.33 5.26
CA THR A 273 17.63 -2.51 5.16
C THR A 273 17.38 -3.32 3.87
N PRO A 274 18.29 -4.23 3.50
CA PRO A 274 18.13 -5.11 2.35
C PRO A 274 16.89 -6.03 2.40
N ALA A 275 16.34 -6.26 3.60
CA ALA A 275 15.15 -7.11 3.77
C ALA A 275 13.83 -6.37 3.52
N MET A 276 13.88 -5.08 3.19
CA MET A 276 12.71 -4.23 2.98
C MET A 276 12.44 -3.97 1.50
N TYR A 277 11.20 -3.68 1.18
CA TYR A 277 10.78 -3.38 -0.19
C TYR A 277 11.53 -2.15 -0.77
N GLN A 278 11.92 -1.17 0.07
CA GLN A 278 12.71 -0.01 -0.32
C GLN A 278 14.05 -0.41 -0.99
N ASN A 279 14.60 -1.57 -0.63
CA ASN A 279 15.79 -2.10 -1.29
C ASN A 279 15.51 -2.47 -2.76
N SER A 280 14.40 -3.14 -3.03
CA SER A 280 14.00 -3.47 -4.42
C SER A 280 13.73 -2.22 -5.25
N VAL A 281 13.20 -1.15 -4.63
CA VAL A 281 13.02 0.15 -5.29
C VAL A 281 14.36 0.75 -5.71
N ILE A 282 15.37 0.72 -4.82
CA ILE A 282 16.73 1.19 -5.13
C ILE A 282 17.33 0.39 -6.29
N GLU A 283 17.26 -0.93 -6.23
CA GLU A 283 17.85 -1.83 -7.24
C GLU A 283 17.18 -1.68 -8.61
N THR A 284 15.85 -1.63 -8.63
CA THR A 284 15.05 -1.40 -9.85
C THR A 284 15.34 -0.03 -10.47
N ALA A 285 15.61 0.99 -9.64
CA ALA A 285 16.05 2.30 -10.12
C ALA A 285 17.50 2.34 -10.60
N GLY A 286 18.24 1.22 -10.53
CA GLY A 286 19.64 1.11 -10.96
C GLY A 286 20.63 1.61 -9.91
N GLY A 287 20.24 1.75 -8.65
CA GLY A 287 21.13 2.08 -7.53
C GLY A 287 21.65 0.86 -6.78
N VAL A 288 22.42 1.13 -5.73
CA VAL A 288 22.86 0.16 -4.72
C VAL A 288 22.51 0.70 -3.35
N ASN A 289 21.90 -0.12 -2.48
CA ASN A 289 21.59 0.30 -1.13
C ASN A 289 22.88 0.57 -0.34
N ALA A 290 23.05 1.82 0.14
CA ALA A 290 24.21 2.21 0.93
C ALA A 290 24.31 1.43 2.26
N ALA A 291 23.18 0.98 2.80
CA ALA A 291 23.06 0.21 4.02
C ALA A 291 22.95 -1.31 3.77
N SER A 292 23.54 -1.80 2.68
CA SER A 292 23.45 -3.21 2.22
C SER A 292 24.07 -4.23 3.17
N ASP A 293 24.87 -3.82 4.16
CA ASP A 293 25.48 -4.65 5.19
C ASP A 293 24.59 -4.91 6.40
N LEU A 294 23.46 -4.19 6.51
CA LEU A 294 22.53 -4.37 7.61
C LEU A 294 21.72 -5.67 7.44
N THR A 295 21.52 -6.38 8.55
CA THR A 295 20.84 -7.69 8.57
C THR A 295 19.48 -7.68 9.27
N ASP A 296 19.03 -6.52 9.71
CA ASP A 296 17.71 -6.33 10.32
C ASP A 296 16.60 -6.63 9.30
N LYS A 297 15.44 -7.08 9.80
CA LYS A 297 14.27 -7.39 8.94
C LYS A 297 13.33 -6.21 8.71
N GLY A 298 13.70 -5.03 9.13
CA GLY A 298 12.93 -3.79 9.03
C GLY A 298 13.85 -2.60 9.12
N TRP A 299 13.31 -1.44 9.43
CA TRP A 299 14.10 -0.23 9.65
C TRP A 299 15.15 -0.44 10.73
N ALA A 300 16.40 -0.09 10.45
CA ALA A 300 17.50 -0.18 11.39
C ALA A 300 17.99 1.20 11.82
N ASN A 301 18.27 1.36 13.13
CA ASN A 301 18.90 2.58 13.63
C ASN A 301 20.42 2.47 13.50
N ILE A 302 21.03 3.47 12.86
CA ILE A 302 22.47 3.59 12.69
C ILE A 302 23.02 4.83 13.40
N SER A 303 24.33 4.94 13.50
CA SER A 303 24.97 6.15 14.03
C SER A 303 25.34 7.14 12.92
N TYR A 304 25.69 8.39 13.29
CA TYR A 304 26.26 9.36 12.36
C TYR A 304 27.55 8.86 11.70
N GLU A 305 28.42 8.22 12.49
CA GLU A 305 29.67 7.65 12.00
C GLU A 305 29.40 6.57 10.93
N GLN A 306 28.36 5.76 11.12
CA GLN A 306 27.94 4.75 10.15
C GLN A 306 27.43 5.38 8.87
N LEU A 307 26.55 6.38 8.95
CA LEU A 307 26.03 7.09 7.79
C LEU A 307 27.15 7.82 7.02
N ILE A 308 28.09 8.44 7.75
CA ILE A 308 29.28 9.05 7.15
C ILE A 308 30.18 8.00 6.47
N ALA A 309 30.32 6.82 7.06
CA ALA A 309 31.08 5.72 6.47
C ALA A 309 30.42 5.15 5.21
N TYR A 310 29.09 5.06 5.19
CA TYR A 310 28.34 4.70 3.98
C TYR A 310 28.50 5.73 2.86
N ASN A 311 28.59 7.01 3.21
CA ASN A 311 28.81 8.14 2.31
C ASN A 311 27.96 8.05 1.02
N PRO A 312 26.62 7.98 1.12
CA PRO A 312 25.77 7.79 -0.03
C PRO A 312 25.87 8.91 -1.04
N ASP A 313 25.75 8.57 -2.34
CA ASP A 313 25.67 9.54 -3.42
C ASP A 313 24.32 10.24 -3.49
N ILE A 314 23.26 9.51 -3.09
CA ILE A 314 21.86 9.99 -3.07
C ILE A 314 21.27 9.64 -1.70
N LEU A 315 20.55 10.60 -1.10
CA LEU A 315 19.74 10.40 0.09
C LEU A 315 18.28 10.69 -0.24
N VAL A 316 17.39 9.75 0.08
CA VAL A 316 15.94 9.86 -0.14
C VAL A 316 15.23 9.79 1.21
N ILE A 317 14.31 10.71 1.43
CA ILE A 317 13.49 10.80 2.65
C ILE A 317 12.09 10.33 2.30
N ILE A 318 11.52 9.42 3.10
CA ILE A 318 10.14 8.92 2.88
C ILE A 318 9.11 9.99 3.27
N PRO A 319 7.86 9.90 2.77
CA PRO A 319 6.84 10.93 3.02
C PRO A 319 6.50 11.12 4.49
N GLU A 320 6.49 10.03 5.28
CA GLU A 320 6.11 10.04 6.70
C GLU A 320 7.26 10.44 7.64
N ALA A 321 8.36 10.99 7.11
CA ALA A 321 9.49 11.38 7.93
C ALA A 321 9.16 12.59 8.84
N ASP A 322 9.56 12.49 10.12
CA ASP A 322 9.43 13.58 11.09
C ASP A 322 10.48 14.71 10.86
N PHE A 323 11.23 14.67 9.76
CA PHE A 323 12.27 15.61 9.39
C PHE A 323 12.26 15.88 7.88
N THR A 324 12.86 16.99 7.47
CA THR A 324 12.83 17.47 6.09
C THR A 324 14.20 17.39 5.42
N LYS A 325 14.20 17.54 4.07
CA LYS A 325 15.43 17.79 3.30
C LYS A 325 16.23 18.96 3.86
N GLU A 326 15.56 20.05 4.28
CA GLU A 326 16.21 21.22 4.82
C GLU A 326 16.95 20.92 6.13
N ASP A 327 16.36 20.07 6.99
CA ASP A 327 17.00 19.64 8.22
C ASP A 327 18.27 18.83 7.93
N VAL A 328 18.22 17.90 6.99
CA VAL A 328 19.39 17.12 6.55
C VAL A 328 20.47 18.01 5.95
N MET A 329 20.11 18.95 5.10
CA MET A 329 21.04 19.88 4.43
C MET A 329 21.72 20.86 5.41
N LYS A 330 21.07 21.15 6.55
CA LYS A 330 21.61 22.03 7.61
C LYS A 330 22.37 21.28 8.69
N ASP A 331 22.28 19.96 8.72
CA ASP A 331 22.98 19.16 9.72
C ASP A 331 24.49 19.17 9.47
N GLY A 332 25.22 19.89 10.35
CA GLY A 332 26.67 20.02 10.23
C GLY A 332 27.43 18.70 10.37
N GLN A 333 26.84 17.65 10.96
CA GLN A 333 27.44 16.33 11.06
C GLN A 333 27.41 15.59 9.72
N LEU A 334 26.45 15.91 8.85
CA LEU A 334 26.26 15.30 7.54
C LEU A 334 26.89 16.12 6.38
N ALA A 335 27.48 17.27 6.68
CA ALA A 335 28.03 18.18 5.66
C ALA A 335 29.08 17.53 4.72
N GLU A 336 29.72 16.47 5.19
CA GLU A 336 30.79 15.80 4.43
C GLU A 336 30.31 14.63 3.57
N ILE A 337 29.06 14.13 3.69
CA ILE A 337 28.56 13.03 2.84
C ILE A 337 28.28 13.54 1.41
N ASN A 338 28.50 12.68 0.43
CA ASN A 338 28.35 13.01 -1.00
C ASN A 338 26.96 13.58 -1.33
N ALA A 339 25.91 12.96 -0.80
CA ALA A 339 24.54 13.39 -1.04
C ALA A 339 24.29 14.83 -0.60
N VAL A 340 24.81 15.25 0.56
CA VAL A 340 24.67 16.63 1.07
C VAL A 340 25.56 17.59 0.28
N LYS A 341 26.84 17.27 0.08
CA LYS A 341 27.78 18.09 -0.70
C LYS A 341 27.26 18.41 -2.11
N ASN A 342 26.66 17.42 -2.75
CA ASN A 342 26.21 17.51 -4.13
C ASN A 342 24.72 17.91 -4.24
N ALA A 343 24.06 18.23 -3.12
CA ALA A 343 22.64 18.54 -3.03
C ALA A 343 21.72 17.45 -3.62
N GLN A 344 22.16 16.18 -3.53
CA GLN A 344 21.41 14.99 -3.96
C GLN A 344 20.58 14.41 -2.80
N VAL A 345 19.87 15.26 -2.09
CA VAL A 345 18.91 14.92 -1.04
C VAL A 345 17.53 15.20 -1.59
N TYR A 346 16.66 14.19 -1.55
CA TYR A 346 15.31 14.22 -2.11
C TYR A 346 14.29 13.81 -1.06
N GLU A 347 13.13 14.43 -1.09
CA GLU A 347 11.92 13.98 -0.40
C GLU A 347 11.05 13.25 -1.42
N MET A 348 10.44 12.14 -1.02
CA MET A 348 9.41 11.52 -1.84
C MET A 348 8.20 12.45 -1.90
N PRO A 349 7.52 12.57 -3.06
CA PRO A 349 6.35 13.42 -3.19
C PRO A 349 5.23 12.99 -2.24
N GLU A 350 4.61 13.94 -1.54
CA GLU A 350 3.50 13.73 -0.60
C GLU A 350 2.25 13.10 -1.26
N ASP A 351 2.05 13.34 -2.55
CA ASP A 351 0.93 12.77 -3.32
C ASP A 351 0.91 11.23 -3.34
N PHE A 352 1.98 10.59 -2.86
CA PHE A 352 2.18 9.15 -2.86
C PHE A 352 2.11 8.50 -1.47
N GLU A 353 1.86 9.25 -0.40
CA GLU A 353 1.69 8.72 0.96
C GLU A 353 0.63 7.60 1.07
N ALA A 354 -0.28 7.55 0.11
CA ALA A 354 -1.37 6.58 0.10
C ALA A 354 -0.92 5.14 -0.19
N TRP A 355 0.34 4.91 -0.52
CA TRP A 355 0.82 3.65 -1.11
C TRP A 355 1.94 2.97 -0.33
N ASP A 356 2.31 3.52 0.79
CA ASP A 356 3.34 2.96 1.69
C ASP A 356 2.85 1.87 2.62
#